data_0329e7f3b27a74581d8564956d6b2712
#
_entry.id   0329e7f3b27a74581d8564956d6b2712
#
_cell.length_a   1.000
_cell.length_b   1.000
_cell.length_c   1.000
_cell.angle_alpha   90.00
_cell.angle_beta   90.00
_cell.angle_gamma   90.00
#
_symmetry.space_group_name_H-M   'P 1'
#
loop_
_entity.id
_entity.type
_entity.pdbx_description
1 polymer ?
#
loop_
_entity_poly.entity_id
_entity_poly.type
_entity_poly.pdbx_seq_one_letter_code
_entity_poly.pdbx_strand_id
1 'polypeptide(L)'
;MLARALLAVEGLLRRKVAPAKVKQLLLLEYILPLGSCVHLTPFFEALKLCRSDVSITVATRGLGLQVLRHSPYIDRLIETPDPLTDLKAAVLFLRGRLRRLKLQPDCVLTGASDQRTRIALLGLLGSSGWRGGYTLRPTLYQRPLDYDRSVSLIANNLRLAGIFRCRPERAEPRVFFSHENAETARALLREANPEGLPLVVMVTQNSGGQATGWHTERFVEVIRHAAEGLGCAVVYVGTSGDAPSIEMIRKAAGRVGTSIAGRTSVTELAAVLAMSDAMVTLDTGTMHVGRAVKTPMVVLGPSWQRPIEWLPLEVSNVRILRGVDRDTVPENYRLDEISVESVIAALDDLLRAYPASVGARADRAEQSLSSIDHLAAGA
;
A
#
# COMPACT_ATOMS: atom_id res chain seq x y z
N MET A 1 26.58 -18.58 -22.43
CA MET A 1 26.79 -17.94 -23.73
C MET A 1 25.57 -17.11 -24.16
N LEU A 2 24.38 -17.67 -24.26
CA LEU A 2 23.16 -16.98 -24.78
C LEU A 2 22.85 -15.67 -24.04
N ALA A 3 22.90 -15.64 -22.70
CA ALA A 3 22.62 -14.44 -21.91
C ALA A 3 23.63 -13.30 -22.15
N ARG A 4 24.91 -13.61 -22.35
CA ARG A 4 25.94 -12.60 -22.69
C ARG A 4 25.74 -12.04 -24.09
N ALA A 5 25.37 -12.87 -25.06
CA ALA A 5 25.04 -12.44 -26.41
C ALA A 5 23.80 -11.53 -26.44
N LEU A 6 22.74 -11.89 -25.70
CA LEU A 6 21.53 -11.09 -25.53
C LEU A 6 21.83 -9.71 -24.94
N LEU A 7 22.65 -9.65 -23.87
CA LEU A 7 23.05 -8.39 -23.24
C LEU A 7 23.93 -7.53 -24.15
N ALA A 8 24.81 -8.15 -24.99
CA ALA A 8 25.63 -7.44 -25.94
C ALA A 8 24.78 -6.79 -27.05
N VAL A 9 23.85 -7.54 -27.65
CA VAL A 9 22.90 -7.02 -28.66
C VAL A 9 21.99 -5.94 -28.04
N GLU A 10 21.47 -6.17 -26.85
CA GLU A 10 20.68 -5.18 -26.13
C GLU A 10 21.46 -3.90 -25.87
N GLY A 11 22.74 -4.01 -25.51
CA GLY A 11 23.63 -2.87 -25.30
C GLY A 11 23.78 -1.95 -26.51
N LEU A 12 23.66 -2.48 -27.75
CA LEU A 12 23.64 -1.71 -28.97
C LEU A 12 22.30 -1.00 -29.23
N LEU A 13 21.20 -1.65 -28.86
CA LEU A 13 19.83 -1.17 -29.10
C LEU A 13 19.29 -0.28 -27.98
N ARG A 14 19.94 -0.30 -26.82
CA ARG A 14 19.49 0.43 -25.64
C ARG A 14 19.66 1.93 -25.79
N ARG A 15 18.65 2.67 -25.36
CA ARG A 15 18.73 4.13 -25.23
C ARG A 15 19.74 4.53 -24.15
N LYS A 16 20.68 5.40 -24.52
CA LYS A 16 21.75 5.89 -23.63
C LYS A 16 21.43 7.30 -23.11
N VAL A 17 20.28 7.44 -22.43
CA VAL A 17 19.86 8.73 -21.86
C VAL A 17 20.45 8.88 -20.46
N ALA A 18 21.12 10.00 -20.19
CA ALA A 18 21.61 10.29 -18.84
C ALA A 18 20.42 10.50 -17.87
N PRO A 19 20.49 10.08 -16.58
CA PRO A 19 19.37 10.20 -15.65
C PRO A 19 18.79 11.62 -15.54
N ALA A 20 19.64 12.63 -15.57
CA ALA A 20 19.21 14.05 -15.55
C ALA A 20 18.42 14.47 -16.80
N LYS A 21 18.49 13.71 -17.90
CA LYS A 21 17.80 13.98 -19.18
C LYS A 21 16.61 13.06 -19.43
N VAL A 22 16.28 12.17 -18.49
CA VAL A 22 15.12 11.29 -18.60
C VAL A 22 13.84 12.13 -18.65
N LYS A 23 12.97 11.81 -19.60
CA LYS A 23 11.65 12.40 -19.79
C LYS A 23 10.53 11.36 -19.69
N GLN A 24 10.82 10.11 -20.04
CA GLN A 24 9.86 9.01 -20.00
C GLN A 24 10.39 7.88 -19.12
N LEU A 25 9.76 7.69 -17.99
CA LEU A 25 10.02 6.60 -17.05
C LEU A 25 8.94 5.52 -17.20
N LEU A 26 9.37 4.27 -17.32
CA LEU A 26 8.52 3.09 -17.11
C LEU A 26 8.89 2.44 -15.78
N LEU A 27 7.92 2.29 -14.88
CA LEU A 27 8.10 1.54 -13.65
C LEU A 27 7.34 0.22 -13.76
N LEU A 28 7.97 -0.87 -13.34
CA LEU A 28 7.39 -2.22 -13.29
C LEU A 28 7.09 -2.58 -11.84
N GLU A 29 5.81 -2.79 -11.51
CA GLU A 29 5.37 -3.15 -10.17
C GLU A 29 4.33 -4.28 -10.23
N TYR A 30 4.72 -5.47 -9.78
CA TYR A 30 3.90 -6.67 -9.85
C TYR A 30 3.78 -7.39 -8.50
N ILE A 31 4.18 -6.72 -7.42
CA ILE A 31 4.06 -7.30 -6.09
C ILE A 31 2.59 -7.42 -5.68
N LEU A 32 2.22 -8.53 -5.06
CA LEU A 32 0.85 -8.80 -4.67
C LEU A 32 0.44 -8.20 -3.31
N PRO A 33 1.30 -8.16 -2.26
CA PRO A 33 0.91 -7.60 -0.97
C PRO A 33 0.52 -6.12 -1.07
N LEU A 34 -0.67 -5.77 -0.58
CA LEU A 34 -1.23 -4.41 -0.61
C LEU A 34 -0.30 -3.38 0.04
N GLY A 35 0.30 -3.71 1.20
CA GLY A 35 1.25 -2.84 1.89
C GLY A 35 2.46 -2.47 1.05
N SER A 36 2.99 -3.43 0.28
CA SER A 36 4.13 -3.18 -0.61
C SER A 36 3.79 -2.19 -1.73
N CYS A 37 2.59 -2.28 -2.31
CA CYS A 37 2.11 -1.33 -3.31
C CYS A 37 1.98 0.08 -2.71
N VAL A 38 1.45 0.18 -1.48
CA VAL A 38 1.29 1.45 -0.77
C VAL A 38 2.66 2.08 -0.46
N HIS A 39 3.65 1.27 -0.02
CA HIS A 39 4.99 1.76 0.31
C HIS A 39 5.81 2.26 -0.91
N LEU A 40 5.37 2.00 -2.12
CA LEU A 40 5.98 2.55 -3.33
C LEU A 40 5.45 3.95 -3.67
N THR A 41 4.25 4.33 -3.20
CA THR A 41 3.59 5.58 -3.60
C THR A 41 4.39 6.86 -3.29
N PRO A 42 5.18 6.96 -2.19
CA PRO A 42 6.00 8.14 -1.91
C PRO A 42 7.03 8.45 -2.99
N PHE A 43 7.53 7.43 -3.70
CA PHE A 43 8.48 7.63 -4.80
C PHE A 43 7.89 8.48 -5.94
N PHE A 44 6.62 8.26 -6.30
CA PHE A 44 5.98 8.99 -7.39
C PHE A 44 5.83 10.48 -7.07
N GLU A 45 5.35 10.79 -5.85
CA GLU A 45 5.25 12.16 -5.37
C GLU A 45 6.62 12.84 -5.32
N ALA A 46 7.60 12.20 -4.69
CA ALA A 46 8.96 12.71 -4.57
C ALA A 46 9.61 13.00 -5.93
N LEU A 47 9.43 12.09 -6.90
CA LEU A 47 9.96 12.30 -8.25
C LEU A 47 9.25 13.44 -8.97
N LYS A 48 7.93 13.55 -8.91
CA LYS A 48 7.16 14.62 -9.56
C LYS A 48 7.45 15.99 -8.97
N LEU A 49 7.61 16.09 -7.66
CA LEU A 49 7.99 17.37 -7.00
C LEU A 49 9.39 17.83 -7.41
N CYS A 50 10.32 16.91 -7.59
CA CYS A 50 11.69 17.22 -8.01
C CYS A 50 11.83 17.38 -9.54
N ARG A 51 11.09 16.58 -10.29
CA ARG A 51 11.18 16.45 -11.76
C ARG A 51 9.77 16.38 -12.36
N SER A 52 9.04 17.48 -12.32
CA SER A 52 7.70 17.60 -12.93
C SER A 52 7.69 17.32 -14.44
N ASP A 53 8.85 17.44 -15.08
CA ASP A 53 9.08 17.22 -16.52
C ASP A 53 9.19 15.73 -16.91
N VAL A 54 9.24 14.81 -15.94
CA VAL A 54 9.29 13.36 -16.19
C VAL A 54 7.88 12.78 -16.24
N SER A 55 7.54 12.17 -17.40
CA SER A 55 6.31 11.40 -17.53
C SER A 55 6.53 9.99 -16.97
N ILE A 56 5.67 9.60 -16.02
CA ILE A 56 5.73 8.31 -15.31
C ILE A 56 4.64 7.39 -15.85
N THR A 57 5.04 6.30 -16.46
CA THR A 57 4.16 5.19 -16.83
C THR A 57 4.43 4.02 -15.89
N VAL A 58 3.40 3.43 -15.32
CA VAL A 58 3.53 2.24 -14.47
C VAL A 58 2.86 1.06 -15.16
N ALA A 59 3.58 -0.03 -15.34
CA ALA A 59 3.04 -1.31 -15.76
C ALA A 59 2.84 -2.19 -14.53
N THR A 60 1.59 -2.61 -14.29
CA THR A 60 1.18 -3.31 -13.07
C THR A 60 -0.05 -4.18 -13.32
N ARG A 61 -0.60 -4.78 -12.25
CA ARG A 61 -1.85 -5.53 -12.24
C ARG A 61 -2.44 -5.65 -10.83
N GLY A 62 -3.69 -6.08 -10.75
CA GLY A 62 -4.32 -6.46 -9.48
C GLY A 62 -4.34 -5.31 -8.46
N LEU A 63 -3.82 -5.57 -7.25
CA LEU A 63 -3.82 -4.57 -6.16
C LEU A 63 -3.00 -3.33 -6.48
N GLY A 64 -1.86 -3.48 -7.19
CA GLY A 64 -1.07 -2.33 -7.63
C GLY A 64 -1.86 -1.37 -8.52
N LEU A 65 -2.69 -1.94 -9.42
CA LEU A 65 -3.57 -1.15 -10.26
C LEU A 65 -4.59 -0.36 -9.44
N GLN A 66 -5.22 -0.99 -8.43
CA GLN A 66 -6.21 -0.34 -7.57
C GLN A 66 -5.58 0.78 -6.72
N VAL A 67 -4.42 0.53 -6.09
CA VAL A 67 -3.72 1.52 -5.26
C VAL A 67 -3.30 2.76 -6.05
N LEU A 68 -2.90 2.57 -7.32
CA LEU A 68 -2.33 3.63 -8.14
C LEU A 68 -3.35 4.32 -9.07
N ARG A 69 -4.57 3.79 -9.17
CA ARG A 69 -5.60 4.19 -10.14
C ARG A 69 -5.86 5.71 -10.17
N HIS A 70 -5.92 6.35 -9.03
CA HIS A 70 -6.28 7.76 -8.89
C HIS A 70 -5.08 8.64 -8.51
N SER A 71 -3.85 8.14 -8.61
CA SER A 71 -2.66 8.90 -8.22
C SER A 71 -2.39 10.08 -9.17
N PRO A 72 -2.33 11.33 -8.68
CA PRO A 72 -2.02 12.49 -9.51
C PRO A 72 -0.54 12.56 -9.90
N TYR A 73 0.30 11.70 -9.34
CA TYR A 73 1.74 11.67 -9.58
C TYR A 73 2.17 10.67 -10.66
N ILE A 74 1.20 9.97 -11.26
CA ILE A 74 1.41 9.02 -12.36
C ILE A 74 0.73 9.60 -13.59
N ASP A 75 1.35 9.46 -14.75
CA ASP A 75 0.74 9.93 -16.00
C ASP A 75 -0.04 8.83 -16.71
N ARG A 76 0.36 7.56 -16.52
CA ARG A 76 -0.31 6.41 -17.16
C ARG A 76 -0.16 5.13 -16.35
N LEU A 77 -1.23 4.36 -16.30
CA LEU A 77 -1.22 2.97 -15.88
C LEU A 77 -1.40 2.04 -17.08
N ILE A 78 -0.65 0.96 -17.10
CA ILE A 78 -0.79 -0.11 -18.09
C ILE A 78 -1.04 -1.42 -17.32
N GLU A 79 -2.25 -1.96 -17.41
CA GLU A 79 -2.51 -3.30 -16.94
C GLU A 79 -1.94 -4.31 -17.92
N THR A 80 -1.14 -5.25 -17.44
CA THR A 80 -0.50 -6.27 -18.28
C THR A 80 -0.87 -7.68 -17.82
N PRO A 81 -0.72 -8.69 -18.69
CA PRO A 81 -0.68 -10.08 -18.25
C PRO A 81 0.40 -10.29 -17.19
N ASP A 82 0.21 -11.32 -16.34
CA ASP A 82 1.14 -11.63 -15.27
C ASP A 82 2.49 -12.14 -15.81
N PRO A 83 3.59 -11.39 -15.67
CA PRO A 83 4.90 -11.81 -16.15
C PRO A 83 5.47 -13.02 -15.37
N LEU A 84 4.88 -13.34 -14.21
CA LEU A 84 5.30 -14.50 -13.42
C LEU A 84 4.72 -15.80 -13.92
N THR A 85 3.55 -15.74 -14.54
CA THR A 85 2.91 -16.90 -15.18
C THR A 85 3.31 -17.00 -16.65
N ASP A 86 3.18 -15.90 -17.41
CA ASP A 86 3.53 -15.86 -18.84
C ASP A 86 4.34 -14.59 -19.18
N LEU A 87 5.66 -14.71 -19.06
CA LEU A 87 6.58 -13.65 -19.40
C LEU A 87 6.51 -13.25 -20.88
N LYS A 88 6.30 -14.22 -21.79
CA LYS A 88 6.24 -13.94 -23.24
C LYS A 88 5.01 -13.10 -23.59
N ALA A 89 3.84 -13.47 -23.06
CA ALA A 89 2.62 -12.69 -23.24
C ALA A 89 2.78 -11.28 -22.67
N ALA A 90 3.32 -11.14 -21.44
CA ALA A 90 3.57 -9.84 -20.82
C ALA A 90 4.51 -8.96 -21.65
N VAL A 91 5.61 -9.51 -22.17
CA VAL A 91 6.56 -8.77 -23.04
C VAL A 91 5.89 -8.31 -24.33
N LEU A 92 5.17 -9.20 -25.02
CA LEU A 92 4.51 -8.86 -26.28
C LEU A 92 3.42 -7.80 -26.08
N PHE A 93 2.63 -7.95 -25.02
CA PHE A 93 1.59 -6.99 -24.66
C PHE A 93 2.20 -5.61 -24.34
N LEU A 94 3.20 -5.56 -23.45
CA LEU A 94 3.84 -4.31 -23.04
C LEU A 94 4.46 -3.58 -24.25
N ARG A 95 5.18 -4.29 -25.11
CA ARG A 95 5.73 -3.74 -26.36
C ARG A 95 4.64 -3.18 -27.28
N GLY A 96 3.56 -3.94 -27.46
CA GLY A 96 2.43 -3.54 -28.28
C GLY A 96 1.76 -2.28 -27.71
N ARG A 97 1.55 -2.23 -26.39
CA ARG A 97 0.92 -1.10 -25.72
C ARG A 97 1.80 0.16 -25.78
N LEU A 98 3.11 0.04 -25.52
CA LEU A 98 4.06 1.15 -25.64
C LEU A 98 4.09 1.72 -27.06
N ARG A 99 4.07 0.86 -28.10
CA ARG A 99 4.00 1.30 -29.49
C ARG A 99 2.71 2.05 -29.81
N ARG A 100 1.54 1.51 -29.40
CA ARG A 100 0.23 2.16 -29.61
C ARG A 100 0.17 3.53 -28.96
N LEU A 101 0.73 3.66 -27.76
CA LEU A 101 0.79 4.91 -27.02
C LEU A 101 1.92 5.83 -27.49
N LYS A 102 2.71 5.44 -28.48
CA LYS A 102 3.90 6.15 -29.00
C LYS A 102 4.90 6.48 -27.87
N LEU A 103 5.02 5.61 -26.87
CA LEU A 103 5.93 5.75 -25.75
C LEU A 103 7.25 5.04 -26.04
N GLN A 104 8.34 5.72 -25.71
CA GLN A 104 9.70 5.19 -25.79
C GLN A 104 10.43 5.47 -24.48
N PRO A 105 10.21 4.66 -23.43
CA PRO A 105 10.81 4.90 -22.12
C PRO A 105 12.33 5.07 -22.21
N ASP A 106 12.84 6.13 -21.61
CA ASP A 106 14.27 6.39 -21.48
C ASP A 106 14.90 5.46 -20.46
N CYS A 107 14.11 5.09 -19.43
CA CYS A 107 14.51 4.15 -18.40
C CYS A 107 13.36 3.27 -17.94
N VAL A 108 13.73 2.12 -17.37
CA VAL A 108 12.83 1.18 -16.71
C VAL A 108 13.30 0.99 -15.27
N LEU A 109 12.41 1.19 -14.30
CA LEU A 109 12.70 0.98 -12.89
C LEU A 109 11.88 -0.16 -12.30
N THR A 110 12.43 -0.77 -11.25
CA THR A 110 11.75 -1.73 -10.37
C THR A 110 11.84 -1.27 -8.92
N GLY A 111 10.74 -1.38 -8.19
CA GLY A 111 10.65 -1.05 -6.77
C GLY A 111 11.43 -2.00 -5.87
N ALA A 112 11.57 -1.61 -4.59
CA ALA A 112 12.31 -2.38 -3.59
C ALA A 112 11.60 -3.70 -3.23
N SER A 113 10.29 -3.78 -3.39
CA SER A 113 9.49 -4.97 -3.09
C SER A 113 9.62 -6.06 -4.16
N ASP A 114 9.79 -5.67 -5.43
CA ASP A 114 9.73 -6.62 -6.55
C ASP A 114 11.08 -6.82 -7.25
N GLN A 115 11.92 -7.63 -6.63
CA GLN A 115 13.28 -7.89 -7.10
C GLN A 115 13.41 -9.15 -7.99
N ARG A 116 12.28 -9.78 -8.37
CA ARG A 116 12.24 -11.08 -9.06
C ARG A 116 12.87 -11.03 -10.45
N THR A 117 13.61 -12.08 -10.80
CA THR A 117 14.30 -12.20 -12.09
C THR A 117 13.38 -12.03 -13.30
N ARG A 118 12.13 -12.53 -13.24
CA ARG A 118 11.17 -12.38 -14.35
C ARG A 118 10.79 -10.93 -14.61
N ILE A 119 10.73 -10.10 -13.57
CA ILE A 119 10.46 -8.66 -13.73
C ILE A 119 11.66 -7.95 -14.37
N ALA A 120 12.88 -8.30 -13.96
CA ALA A 120 14.09 -7.79 -14.64
C ALA A 120 14.14 -8.19 -16.12
N LEU A 121 13.72 -9.42 -16.45
CA LEU A 121 13.60 -9.89 -17.83
C LEU A 121 12.48 -9.18 -18.60
N LEU A 122 11.35 -8.89 -17.97
CA LEU A 122 10.30 -8.06 -18.57
C LEU A 122 10.85 -6.69 -18.94
N GLY A 123 11.61 -6.04 -18.05
CA GLY A 123 12.25 -4.77 -18.31
C GLY A 123 13.26 -4.83 -19.48
N LEU A 124 14.07 -5.91 -19.51
CA LEU A 124 15.06 -6.14 -20.58
C LEU A 124 14.40 -6.34 -21.95
N LEU A 125 13.37 -7.16 -22.00
CA LEU A 125 12.73 -7.57 -23.27
C LEU A 125 11.58 -6.64 -23.68
N GLY A 126 10.94 -5.96 -22.73
CA GLY A 126 9.77 -5.12 -22.95
C GLY A 126 10.07 -3.70 -23.43
N SER A 127 11.26 -3.16 -23.12
CA SER A 127 11.65 -1.79 -23.45
C SER A 127 13.14 -1.66 -23.76
N SER A 128 13.50 -0.66 -24.56
CA SER A 128 14.90 -0.31 -24.88
C SER A 128 15.53 0.68 -23.89
N GLY A 129 14.78 1.17 -22.88
CA GLY A 129 15.32 2.05 -21.83
C GLY A 129 16.40 1.37 -21.00
N TRP A 130 17.33 2.15 -20.43
CA TRP A 130 18.22 1.59 -19.42
C TRP A 130 17.46 1.16 -18.17
N ARG A 131 17.99 0.18 -17.44
CA ARG A 131 17.32 -0.40 -16.26
C ARG A 131 18.01 0.02 -14.98
N GLY A 132 17.20 0.32 -13.96
CA GLY A 132 17.67 0.67 -12.62
C GLY A 132 16.71 0.21 -11.52
N GLY A 133 17.14 0.38 -10.28
CA GLY A 133 16.36 -0.02 -9.11
C GLY A 133 16.77 -1.38 -8.56
N TYR A 134 15.82 -2.09 -7.94
CA TYR A 134 16.10 -3.30 -7.18
C TYR A 134 15.91 -4.57 -8.00
N THR A 135 16.83 -5.52 -7.87
CA THR A 135 16.77 -6.79 -8.58
C THR A 135 17.68 -7.85 -7.96
N LEU A 136 17.25 -9.11 -8.00
CA LEU A 136 18.12 -10.26 -7.68
C LEU A 136 19.16 -10.57 -8.77
N ARG A 137 19.17 -9.84 -9.87
CA ARG A 137 20.09 -10.00 -11.02
C ARG A 137 20.75 -8.67 -11.40
N PRO A 138 21.66 -8.13 -10.59
CA PRO A 138 22.29 -6.81 -10.84
C PRO A 138 22.93 -6.69 -12.23
N THR A 139 23.45 -7.78 -12.79
CA THR A 139 24.05 -7.81 -14.15
C THR A 139 23.07 -7.45 -15.26
N LEU A 140 21.75 -7.52 -15.02
CA LEU A 140 20.73 -7.08 -15.98
C LEU A 140 20.46 -5.58 -15.92
N TYR A 141 21.00 -4.87 -14.91
CA TYR A 141 20.72 -3.46 -14.67
C TYR A 141 21.96 -2.60 -14.86
N GLN A 142 21.77 -1.41 -15.39
CA GLN A 142 22.82 -0.40 -15.54
C GLN A 142 22.99 0.43 -14.28
N ARG A 143 21.92 0.48 -13.45
CA ARG A 143 21.87 1.24 -12.19
C ARG A 143 21.17 0.42 -11.11
N PRO A 144 21.75 -0.73 -10.71
CA PRO A 144 21.19 -1.52 -9.62
C PRO A 144 21.32 -0.75 -8.31
N LEU A 145 20.36 -0.96 -7.42
CA LEU A 145 20.40 -0.50 -6.03
C LEU A 145 20.43 -1.72 -5.11
N ASP A 146 21.24 -1.65 -4.07
CA ASP A 146 21.27 -2.64 -3.02
C ASP A 146 20.18 -2.34 -1.99
N TYR A 147 19.43 -3.38 -1.60
CA TYR A 147 18.39 -3.27 -0.59
C TYR A 147 19.03 -3.05 0.79
N ASP A 148 18.67 -1.97 1.44
CA ASP A 148 19.15 -1.62 2.77
C ASP A 148 18.14 -2.09 3.83
N ARG A 149 18.52 -3.09 4.61
CA ARG A 149 17.70 -3.66 5.66
C ARG A 149 17.62 -2.81 6.94
N SER A 150 18.45 -1.78 7.05
CA SER A 150 18.46 -0.89 8.21
C SER A 150 17.43 0.23 8.13
N VAL A 151 16.77 0.38 6.99
CA VAL A 151 15.75 1.41 6.76
C VAL A 151 14.43 0.81 6.29
N SER A 152 13.35 1.61 6.35
CA SER A 152 12.02 1.17 5.95
C SER A 152 11.94 0.85 4.44
N LEU A 153 10.92 0.07 4.05
CA LEU A 153 10.63 -0.19 2.64
C LEU A 153 10.31 1.11 1.88
N ILE A 154 9.66 2.07 2.54
CA ILE A 154 9.43 3.42 1.98
C ILE A 154 10.76 4.10 1.69
N ALA A 155 11.69 4.12 2.65
CA ALA A 155 13.00 4.73 2.47
C ALA A 155 13.80 4.05 1.34
N ASN A 156 13.74 2.72 1.24
CA ASN A 156 14.33 2.01 0.10
C ASN A 156 13.69 2.46 -1.23
N ASN A 157 12.38 2.55 -1.33
CA ASN A 157 11.71 3.03 -2.55
C ASN A 157 12.09 4.49 -2.88
N LEU A 158 12.22 5.36 -1.90
CA LEU A 158 12.66 6.75 -2.11
C LEU A 158 14.08 6.87 -2.67
N ARG A 159 14.96 5.89 -2.42
CA ARG A 159 16.31 5.85 -3.03
C ARG A 159 16.27 5.76 -4.56
N LEU A 160 15.16 5.30 -5.15
CA LEU A 160 14.96 5.36 -6.61
C LEU A 160 15.02 6.80 -7.13
N ALA A 161 14.51 7.77 -6.38
CA ALA A 161 14.58 9.19 -6.75
C ALA A 161 16.02 9.70 -6.81
N GLY A 162 16.92 9.14 -6.01
CA GLY A 162 18.35 9.44 -6.03
C GLY A 162 19.02 9.14 -7.37
N ILE A 163 18.52 8.18 -8.16
CA ILE A 163 18.97 7.90 -9.52
C ILE A 163 18.84 9.15 -10.41
N PHE A 164 17.82 9.97 -10.17
CA PHE A 164 17.54 11.23 -10.88
C PHE A 164 18.14 12.46 -10.20
N ARG A 165 18.99 12.27 -9.17
CA ARG A 165 19.57 13.30 -8.30
C ARG A 165 18.54 14.06 -7.46
N CYS A 166 17.36 13.49 -7.25
CA CYS A 166 16.38 13.98 -6.31
C CYS A 166 16.72 13.47 -4.91
N ARG A 167 16.58 14.35 -3.91
CA ARG A 167 16.83 14.02 -2.50
C ARG A 167 15.57 14.33 -1.68
N PRO A 168 14.55 13.44 -1.72
CA PRO A 168 13.37 13.65 -0.89
C PRO A 168 13.76 13.51 0.59
N GLU A 169 13.44 14.50 1.39
CA GLU A 169 13.73 14.48 2.84
C GLU A 169 12.80 13.48 3.54
N ARG A 170 11.52 13.57 3.28
CA ARG A 170 10.48 12.64 3.73
C ARG A 170 9.33 12.64 2.74
N ALA A 171 8.73 11.49 2.51
CA ALA A 171 7.46 11.39 1.83
C ALA A 171 6.65 10.26 2.48
N GLU A 172 5.39 10.55 2.82
CA GLU A 172 4.47 9.58 3.38
C GLU A 172 3.70 8.87 2.27
N PRO A 173 3.30 7.62 2.49
CA PRO A 173 2.48 6.91 1.52
C PRO A 173 1.14 7.62 1.31
N ARG A 174 0.61 7.54 0.09
CA ARG A 174 -0.67 8.12 -0.27
C ARG A 174 -1.47 7.17 -1.16
N VAL A 175 -2.73 7.01 -0.83
CA VAL A 175 -3.71 6.33 -1.67
C VAL A 175 -4.81 7.33 -1.99
N PHE A 176 -5.08 7.50 -3.27
CA PHE A 176 -6.09 8.42 -3.75
C PHE A 176 -7.35 7.66 -4.16
N PHE A 177 -8.49 8.32 -4.09
CA PHE A 177 -9.79 7.78 -4.49
C PHE A 177 -10.63 8.85 -5.21
N SER A 178 -11.58 8.40 -6.04
CA SER A 178 -12.46 9.28 -6.78
C SER A 178 -13.61 9.81 -5.93
N HIS A 179 -14.33 10.81 -6.46
CA HIS A 179 -15.59 11.29 -5.87
C HIS A 179 -16.62 10.16 -5.77
N GLU A 180 -16.72 9.27 -6.76
CA GLU A 180 -17.59 8.10 -6.75
C GLU A 180 -17.25 7.14 -5.60
N ASN A 181 -15.94 6.83 -5.40
CA ASN A 181 -15.50 6.00 -4.26
C ASN A 181 -15.85 6.67 -2.91
N ALA A 182 -15.73 8.00 -2.83
CA ALA A 182 -16.10 8.75 -1.63
C ALA A 182 -17.62 8.69 -1.36
N GLU A 183 -18.47 8.79 -2.39
CA GLU A 183 -19.92 8.64 -2.24
C GLU A 183 -20.32 7.23 -1.81
N THR A 184 -19.71 6.20 -2.41
CA THR A 184 -19.91 4.80 -2.00
C THR A 184 -19.53 4.61 -0.52
N ALA A 185 -18.37 5.13 -0.11
CA ALA A 185 -17.94 5.07 1.29
C ALA A 185 -18.92 5.78 2.23
N ARG A 186 -19.39 6.99 1.87
CA ARG A 186 -20.40 7.73 2.64
C ARG A 186 -21.72 6.97 2.78
N ALA A 187 -22.16 6.29 1.71
CA ALA A 187 -23.38 5.48 1.74
C ALA A 187 -23.23 4.29 2.71
N LEU A 188 -22.09 3.56 2.62
CA LEU A 188 -21.78 2.46 3.52
C LEU A 188 -21.69 2.91 4.99
N LEU A 189 -21.05 4.06 5.25
CA LEU A 189 -20.92 4.60 6.58
C LEU A 189 -22.23 5.12 7.16
N ARG A 190 -23.10 5.73 6.34
CA ARG A 190 -24.47 6.11 6.79
C ARG A 190 -25.31 4.89 7.16
N GLU A 191 -25.20 3.79 6.41
CA GLU A 191 -25.87 2.52 6.74
C GLU A 191 -25.33 1.94 8.05
N ALA A 192 -24.01 1.98 8.23
CA ALA A 192 -23.33 1.37 9.39
C ALA A 192 -23.39 2.22 10.67
N ASN A 193 -23.52 3.54 10.53
CA ASN A 193 -23.54 4.53 11.61
C ASN A 193 -24.60 5.62 11.35
N PRO A 194 -25.89 5.28 11.39
CA PRO A 194 -26.98 6.23 11.08
C PRO A 194 -27.07 7.39 12.09
N GLU A 195 -26.59 7.20 13.30
CA GLU A 195 -26.61 8.21 14.37
C GLU A 195 -25.42 9.20 14.25
N GLY A 196 -24.46 8.95 13.38
CA GLY A 196 -23.30 9.83 13.18
C GLY A 196 -22.33 9.86 14.38
N LEU A 197 -22.29 8.80 15.19
CA LEU A 197 -21.39 8.64 16.32
C LEU A 197 -19.92 8.71 15.89
N PRO A 198 -18.96 8.95 16.82
CA PRO A 198 -17.56 8.71 16.58
C PRO A 198 -17.35 7.29 16.02
N LEU A 199 -16.50 7.16 15.00
CA LEU A 199 -16.39 5.93 14.22
C LEU A 199 -15.05 5.25 14.42
N VAL A 200 -15.07 4.02 14.96
CA VAL A 200 -13.89 3.16 15.10
C VAL A 200 -13.96 1.99 14.11
N VAL A 201 -12.94 1.87 13.27
CA VAL A 201 -12.79 0.72 12.36
C VAL A 201 -12.00 -0.39 13.03
N MET A 202 -12.51 -1.63 12.96
CA MET A 202 -11.85 -2.84 13.45
C MET A 202 -11.34 -3.70 12.31
N VAL A 203 -10.02 -3.96 12.30
CA VAL A 203 -9.35 -4.87 11.36
C VAL A 203 -8.89 -6.09 12.14
N THR A 204 -9.73 -7.10 12.19
CA THR A 204 -9.54 -8.28 13.05
C THR A 204 -8.90 -9.46 12.34
N GLN A 205 -8.71 -9.37 11.03
CA GLN A 205 -8.14 -10.43 10.21
C GLN A 205 -6.77 -10.04 9.67
N ASN A 206 -5.86 -11.01 9.61
CA ASN A 206 -4.54 -10.84 9.01
C ASN A 206 -4.51 -11.35 7.56
N SER A 207 -3.47 -10.99 6.83
CA SER A 207 -3.18 -11.61 5.54
C SER A 207 -2.85 -13.09 5.74
N GLY A 208 -3.56 -13.97 5.04
CA GLY A 208 -3.46 -15.42 5.23
C GLY A 208 -2.02 -15.92 5.25
N GLY A 209 -1.70 -16.76 6.23
CA GLY A 209 -0.39 -17.40 6.40
C GLY A 209 0.63 -16.60 7.24
N GLN A 210 0.31 -15.40 7.71
CA GLN A 210 1.18 -14.65 8.62
C GLN A 210 0.76 -14.87 10.09
N ALA A 211 1.75 -15.08 10.98
CA ALA A 211 1.53 -15.18 12.43
C ALA A 211 1.40 -13.79 13.05
N THR A 212 0.35 -13.06 12.67
CA THR A 212 0.04 -11.70 13.12
C THR A 212 -1.39 -11.58 13.65
N GLY A 213 -2.06 -12.69 13.93
CA GLY A 213 -3.40 -12.72 14.49
C GLY A 213 -3.42 -12.39 15.98
N TRP A 214 -4.53 -11.89 16.49
CA TRP A 214 -4.78 -11.67 17.91
C TRP A 214 -5.96 -12.53 18.38
N HIS A 215 -6.09 -12.74 19.68
CA HIS A 215 -7.15 -13.58 20.25
C HIS A 215 -8.54 -12.96 20.06
N THR A 216 -9.51 -13.79 19.67
CA THR A 216 -10.90 -13.36 19.44
C THR A 216 -11.51 -12.72 20.68
N GLU A 217 -11.29 -13.32 21.85
CA GLU A 217 -11.84 -12.86 23.13
C GLU A 217 -11.33 -11.46 23.47
N ARG A 218 -10.06 -11.19 23.18
CA ARG A 218 -9.44 -9.87 23.39
C ARG A 218 -10.02 -8.82 22.46
N PHE A 219 -10.28 -9.16 21.19
CA PHE A 219 -10.99 -8.26 20.26
C PHE A 219 -12.38 -7.93 20.79
N VAL A 220 -13.12 -8.92 21.32
CA VAL A 220 -14.46 -8.72 21.87
C VAL A 220 -14.48 -7.68 22.99
N GLU A 221 -13.50 -7.72 23.89
CA GLU A 221 -13.40 -6.75 24.99
C GLU A 221 -13.11 -5.35 24.48
N VAL A 222 -12.18 -5.19 23.53
CA VAL A 222 -11.87 -3.87 22.91
C VAL A 222 -13.07 -3.32 22.13
N ILE A 223 -13.79 -4.18 21.41
CA ILE A 223 -15.00 -3.80 20.65
C ILE A 223 -16.10 -3.30 21.60
N ARG A 224 -16.35 -4.00 22.71
CA ARG A 224 -17.31 -3.56 23.72
C ARG A 224 -16.90 -2.25 24.36
N HIS A 225 -15.62 -2.09 24.70
CA HIS A 225 -15.11 -0.82 25.23
C HIS A 225 -15.33 0.34 24.25
N ALA A 226 -15.03 0.14 22.96
CA ALA A 226 -15.26 1.16 21.96
C ALA A 226 -16.74 1.57 21.84
N ALA A 227 -17.65 0.59 21.87
CA ALA A 227 -19.07 0.84 21.70
C ALA A 227 -19.75 1.34 22.99
N GLU A 228 -19.57 0.62 24.10
CA GLU A 228 -20.30 0.86 25.36
C GLU A 228 -19.56 1.86 26.26
N GLY A 229 -18.22 1.80 26.29
CA GLY A 229 -17.39 2.69 27.11
C GLY A 229 -17.16 4.06 26.49
N LEU A 230 -16.93 4.11 25.17
CA LEU A 230 -16.62 5.35 24.44
C LEU A 230 -17.79 5.88 23.59
N GLY A 231 -18.90 5.15 23.47
CA GLY A 231 -20.06 5.55 22.66
C GLY A 231 -19.75 5.63 21.17
N CYS A 232 -18.82 4.83 20.66
CA CYS A 232 -18.43 4.83 19.26
C CYS A 232 -19.26 3.83 18.44
N ALA A 233 -19.56 4.18 17.19
CA ALA A 233 -19.96 3.19 16.19
C ALA A 233 -18.74 2.34 15.80
N VAL A 234 -18.93 1.03 15.69
CA VAL A 234 -17.89 0.07 15.31
C VAL A 234 -18.18 -0.46 13.91
N VAL A 235 -17.20 -0.36 13.02
CA VAL A 235 -17.29 -0.88 11.66
C VAL A 235 -16.16 -1.87 11.40
N TYR A 236 -16.52 -3.08 10.95
CA TYR A 236 -15.54 -4.10 10.58
C TYR A 236 -15.28 -4.05 9.08
N VAL A 237 -14.02 -4.08 8.71
CA VAL A 237 -13.56 -4.14 7.32
C VAL A 237 -12.73 -5.40 7.07
N GLY A 238 -12.70 -5.85 5.84
CA GLY A 238 -11.98 -7.04 5.40
C GLY A 238 -12.40 -7.45 4.00
N THR A 239 -11.85 -8.55 3.51
CA THR A 239 -12.28 -9.17 2.25
C THR A 239 -13.57 -9.98 2.45
N SER A 240 -14.20 -10.41 1.36
CA SER A 240 -15.35 -11.33 1.43
C SER A 240 -14.98 -12.67 2.10
N GLY A 241 -13.70 -13.11 1.96
CA GLY A 241 -13.20 -14.31 2.63
C GLY A 241 -13.09 -14.15 4.15
N ASP A 242 -12.93 -12.92 4.64
CA ASP A 242 -12.82 -12.60 6.07
C ASP A 242 -14.21 -12.51 6.74
N ALA A 243 -15.27 -12.32 5.97
CA ALA A 243 -16.61 -12.06 6.50
C ALA A 243 -17.11 -13.12 7.51
N PRO A 244 -16.92 -14.45 7.32
CA PRO A 244 -17.33 -15.45 8.30
C PRO A 244 -16.62 -15.29 9.66
N SER A 245 -15.31 -15.05 9.65
CA SER A 245 -14.52 -14.87 10.89
C SER A 245 -14.87 -13.55 11.59
N ILE A 246 -15.11 -12.48 10.84
CA ILE A 246 -15.59 -11.21 11.37
C ILE A 246 -16.96 -11.39 12.03
N GLU A 247 -17.87 -12.12 11.40
CA GLU A 247 -19.20 -12.35 11.97
C GLU A 247 -19.15 -13.19 13.25
N MET A 248 -18.22 -14.14 13.38
CA MET A 248 -17.98 -14.85 14.65
C MET A 248 -17.57 -13.89 15.77
N ILE A 249 -16.63 -12.99 15.51
CA ILE A 249 -16.19 -11.97 16.48
C ILE A 249 -17.37 -11.05 16.85
N ARG A 250 -18.11 -10.57 15.85
CA ARG A 250 -19.27 -9.70 16.04
C ARG A 250 -20.36 -10.36 16.89
N LYS A 251 -20.65 -11.64 16.65
CA LYS A 251 -21.59 -12.42 17.48
C LYS A 251 -21.10 -12.56 18.93
N ALA A 252 -19.83 -12.88 19.13
CA ALA A 252 -19.22 -12.98 20.45
C ALA A 252 -19.23 -11.64 21.21
N ALA A 253 -19.15 -10.52 20.49
CA ALA A 253 -19.29 -9.17 21.04
C ALA A 253 -20.73 -8.74 21.30
N GLY A 254 -21.74 -9.63 21.17
CA GLY A 254 -23.14 -9.29 21.33
C GLY A 254 -23.78 -8.61 20.13
N ARG A 255 -23.28 -8.87 18.94
CA ARG A 255 -23.67 -8.25 17.65
C ARG A 255 -23.39 -6.75 17.58
N VAL A 256 -22.44 -6.27 18.36
CA VAL A 256 -21.97 -4.88 18.32
C VAL A 256 -21.37 -4.55 16.95
N GLY A 257 -21.72 -3.39 16.40
CA GLY A 257 -21.17 -2.85 15.18
C GLY A 257 -21.70 -3.48 13.87
N THR A 258 -21.24 -2.96 12.76
CA THR A 258 -21.66 -3.35 11.41
C THR A 258 -20.46 -3.84 10.56
N SER A 259 -20.62 -4.96 9.88
CA SER A 259 -19.60 -5.48 8.96
C SER A 259 -19.86 -5.00 7.54
N ILE A 260 -18.84 -4.39 6.94
CA ILE A 260 -18.79 -4.06 5.50
C ILE A 260 -17.73 -4.88 4.76
N ALA A 261 -17.31 -5.99 5.34
CA ALA A 261 -16.33 -6.89 4.73
C ALA A 261 -16.81 -7.39 3.34
N GLY A 262 -15.92 -7.30 2.34
CA GLY A 262 -16.20 -7.66 0.97
C GLY A 262 -17.09 -6.66 0.19
N ARG A 263 -17.45 -5.53 0.79
CA ARG A 263 -18.31 -4.50 0.14
C ARG A 263 -17.50 -3.31 -0.41
N THR A 264 -16.19 -3.34 -0.33
CA THR A 264 -15.31 -2.24 -0.76
C THR A 264 -14.20 -2.74 -1.67
N SER A 265 -13.88 -1.98 -2.72
CA SER A 265 -12.60 -2.00 -3.39
C SER A 265 -11.52 -1.37 -2.50
N VAL A 266 -10.24 -1.42 -2.92
CA VAL A 266 -9.14 -0.79 -2.15
C VAL A 266 -9.33 0.73 -2.05
N THR A 267 -9.81 1.38 -3.10
CA THR A 267 -10.03 2.84 -3.13
C THR A 267 -11.26 3.27 -2.33
N GLU A 268 -12.30 2.47 -2.31
CA GLU A 268 -13.45 2.69 -1.42
C GLU A 268 -13.09 2.44 0.04
N LEU A 269 -12.28 1.39 0.33
CA LEU A 269 -11.72 1.17 1.66
C LEU A 269 -10.88 2.38 2.13
N ALA A 270 -10.04 2.93 1.24
CA ALA A 270 -9.28 4.13 1.55
C ALA A 270 -10.19 5.31 1.91
N ALA A 271 -11.30 5.49 1.19
CA ALA A 271 -12.30 6.51 1.50
C ALA A 271 -13.01 6.26 2.84
N VAL A 272 -13.40 5.01 3.15
CA VAL A 272 -13.96 4.62 4.46
C VAL A 272 -12.99 4.97 5.58
N LEU A 273 -11.72 4.58 5.44
CA LEU A 273 -10.69 4.85 6.45
C LEU A 273 -10.42 6.34 6.64
N ALA A 274 -10.35 7.13 5.55
CA ALA A 274 -10.21 8.58 5.63
C ALA A 274 -11.35 9.26 6.40
N MET A 275 -12.56 8.70 6.31
CA MET A 275 -13.78 9.20 6.96
C MET A 275 -14.03 8.59 8.35
N SER A 276 -13.09 7.82 8.90
CA SER A 276 -13.20 7.20 10.23
C SER A 276 -12.37 7.99 11.25
N ASP A 277 -12.77 7.96 12.52
CA ASP A 277 -12.08 8.72 13.59
C ASP A 277 -10.88 7.97 14.16
N ALA A 278 -10.97 6.65 14.24
CA ALA A 278 -9.85 5.81 14.63
C ALA A 278 -9.97 4.41 14.00
N MET A 279 -8.87 3.68 14.07
CA MET A 279 -8.80 2.29 13.63
C MET A 279 -7.97 1.47 14.63
N VAL A 280 -8.45 0.27 14.97
CA VAL A 280 -7.64 -0.76 15.64
C VAL A 280 -7.34 -1.85 14.63
N THR A 281 -6.06 -2.14 14.41
CA THR A 281 -5.64 -2.98 13.29
C THR A 281 -4.47 -3.89 13.65
N LEU A 282 -4.45 -5.06 13.05
CA LEU A 282 -3.26 -5.88 12.94
C LEU A 282 -2.29 -5.29 11.89
N ASP A 283 -1.05 -5.75 11.87
CA ASP A 283 -0.09 -5.44 10.79
C ASP A 283 -0.51 -6.14 9.49
N THR A 284 -1.28 -5.42 8.67
CA THR A 284 -1.90 -5.91 7.45
C THR A 284 -1.89 -4.85 6.35
N GLY A 285 -2.28 -5.26 5.13
CA GLY A 285 -2.47 -4.33 4.02
C GLY A 285 -3.40 -3.15 4.33
N THR A 286 -4.45 -3.37 5.12
CA THR A 286 -5.42 -2.34 5.54
C THR A 286 -4.75 -1.28 6.43
N MET A 287 -3.84 -1.68 7.32
CA MET A 287 -3.05 -0.76 8.16
C MET A 287 -2.28 0.24 7.27
N HIS A 288 -1.63 -0.24 6.21
CA HIS A 288 -0.88 0.63 5.30
C HIS A 288 -1.79 1.58 4.51
N VAL A 289 -3.00 1.14 4.12
CA VAL A 289 -3.99 2.03 3.50
C VAL A 289 -4.44 3.10 4.49
N GLY A 290 -4.74 2.74 5.74
CA GLY A 290 -5.10 3.68 6.81
C GLY A 290 -4.00 4.72 7.05
N ARG A 291 -2.72 4.30 7.07
CA ARG A 291 -1.58 5.22 7.12
C ARG A 291 -1.59 6.19 5.95
N ALA A 292 -1.83 5.69 4.73
CA ALA A 292 -1.78 6.48 3.51
C ALA A 292 -2.86 7.56 3.44
N VAL A 293 -4.00 7.36 4.12
CA VAL A 293 -5.08 8.36 4.25
C VAL A 293 -5.11 9.04 5.61
N LYS A 294 -4.07 8.84 6.43
CA LYS A 294 -3.84 9.50 7.73
C LYS A 294 -4.91 9.20 8.79
N THR A 295 -5.54 8.06 8.75
CA THR A 295 -6.46 7.62 9.81
C THR A 295 -5.69 7.43 11.11
N PRO A 296 -6.13 8.01 12.24
CA PRO A 296 -5.56 7.70 13.54
C PRO A 296 -5.71 6.20 13.85
N MET A 297 -4.65 5.55 14.37
CA MET A 297 -4.70 4.10 14.54
C MET A 297 -3.92 3.54 15.73
N VAL A 298 -4.44 2.45 16.28
CA VAL A 298 -3.71 1.53 17.15
C VAL A 298 -3.32 0.31 16.34
N VAL A 299 -2.04 0.03 16.25
CA VAL A 299 -1.47 -1.07 15.47
C VAL A 299 -0.94 -2.15 16.41
N LEU A 300 -1.45 -3.37 16.25
CA LEU A 300 -0.94 -4.55 16.94
C LEU A 300 0.11 -5.21 16.02
N GLY A 301 1.37 -4.95 16.33
CA GLY A 301 2.51 -5.38 15.52
C GLY A 301 3.17 -6.64 16.05
N PRO A 302 3.61 -7.57 15.17
CA PRO A 302 4.29 -8.78 15.58
C PRO A 302 5.71 -8.49 16.10
N SER A 303 6.14 -9.23 17.11
CA SER A 303 7.45 -9.10 17.72
C SER A 303 8.58 -9.81 16.93
N TRP A 304 8.25 -10.67 15.97
CA TRP A 304 9.20 -11.41 15.15
C TRP A 304 9.59 -10.72 13.83
N GLN A 305 8.83 -9.70 13.41
CA GLN A 305 9.19 -8.88 12.25
C GLN A 305 10.01 -7.66 12.68
N ARG A 306 10.89 -7.22 11.79
CA ARG A 306 11.63 -5.96 12.00
C ARG A 306 10.65 -4.78 11.92
N PRO A 307 10.46 -4.02 13.00
CA PRO A 307 9.47 -2.94 13.02
C PRO A 307 9.78 -1.85 12.00
N ILE A 308 11.06 -1.55 11.78
CA ILE A 308 11.49 -0.49 10.86
C ILE A 308 11.09 -0.75 9.41
N GLU A 309 10.93 -2.01 9.01
CA GLU A 309 10.66 -2.34 7.61
C GLU A 309 9.22 -1.98 7.22
N TRP A 310 8.25 -2.25 8.11
CA TRP A 310 6.82 -2.19 7.79
C TRP A 310 6.02 -1.23 8.64
N LEU A 311 6.34 -1.09 9.93
CA LEU A 311 5.51 -0.34 10.85
C LEU A 311 5.68 1.17 10.69
N PRO A 312 4.61 1.97 10.92
CA PRO A 312 4.63 3.43 10.86
C PRO A 312 5.27 4.05 12.10
N LEU A 313 6.57 3.79 12.30
CA LEU A 313 7.34 4.35 13.41
C LEU A 313 7.38 5.88 13.29
N GLU A 314 7.37 6.57 14.43
CA GLU A 314 7.47 8.05 14.53
C GLU A 314 6.32 8.81 13.81
N VAL A 315 5.15 8.20 13.65
CA VAL A 315 3.95 8.85 13.12
C VAL A 315 3.04 9.22 14.29
N SER A 316 2.75 10.51 14.47
CA SER A 316 2.10 11.05 15.67
C SER A 316 0.70 10.50 15.92
N ASN A 317 -0.06 10.24 14.87
CA ASN A 317 -1.42 9.68 14.96
C ASN A 317 -1.45 8.15 14.96
N VAL A 318 -0.34 7.49 15.32
CA VAL A 318 -0.24 6.03 15.43
C VAL A 318 0.25 5.63 16.81
N ARG A 319 -0.38 4.61 17.38
CA ARG A 319 0.07 3.92 18.59
C ARG A 319 0.42 2.49 18.20
N ILE A 320 1.67 2.10 18.37
CA ILE A 320 2.14 0.75 18.02
C ILE A 320 2.32 -0.04 19.31
N LEU A 321 1.59 -1.14 19.41
CA LEU A 321 1.72 -2.12 20.49
C LEU A 321 2.39 -3.37 19.95
N ARG A 322 3.46 -3.79 20.59
CA ARG A 322 4.21 -5.00 20.25
C ARG A 322 5.04 -5.48 21.44
N GLY A 323 5.39 -6.74 21.43
CA GLY A 323 6.30 -7.30 22.42
C GLY A 323 7.77 -7.03 22.13
N VAL A 324 8.63 -7.61 22.94
CA VAL A 324 10.08 -7.60 22.76
C VAL A 324 10.45 -8.39 21.49
N ASP A 325 11.43 -7.89 20.74
CA ASP A 325 11.89 -8.51 19.48
C ASP A 325 12.26 -9.98 19.67
N ARG A 326 11.83 -10.81 18.75
CA ARG A 326 12.07 -12.26 18.71
C ARG A 326 12.67 -12.67 17.36
N ASP A 327 13.63 -13.59 17.41
CA ASP A 327 14.23 -14.14 16.19
C ASP A 327 13.39 -15.24 15.54
N THR A 328 12.46 -15.83 16.29
CA THR A 328 11.61 -16.93 15.83
C THR A 328 10.14 -16.68 16.18
N VAL A 329 9.26 -17.20 15.33
CA VAL A 329 7.81 -17.19 15.59
C VAL A 329 7.46 -18.39 16.48
N PRO A 330 6.88 -18.19 17.68
CA PRO A 330 6.40 -19.30 18.49
C PRO A 330 5.28 -20.08 17.79
N GLU A 331 5.15 -21.37 18.11
CA GLU A 331 4.04 -22.17 17.63
C GLU A 331 2.71 -21.59 18.14
N ASN A 332 1.71 -21.50 17.25
CA ASN A 332 0.37 -20.92 17.53
C ASN A 332 0.39 -19.47 18.05
N TYR A 333 1.44 -18.71 17.76
CA TYR A 333 1.57 -17.32 18.20
C TYR A 333 0.42 -16.43 17.70
N ARG A 334 -0.15 -15.67 18.62
CA ARG A 334 -1.28 -14.75 18.40
C ARG A 334 -1.10 -13.41 19.11
N LEU A 335 0.06 -12.79 18.95
CA LEU A 335 0.37 -11.52 19.62
C LEU A 335 0.08 -11.57 21.14
N ASP A 336 0.50 -12.69 21.78
CA ASP A 336 0.13 -13.04 23.17
C ASP A 336 0.56 -11.99 24.19
N GLU A 337 1.65 -11.27 23.90
CA GLU A 337 2.22 -10.21 24.73
C GLU A 337 1.43 -8.90 24.72
N ILE A 338 0.48 -8.73 23.79
CA ILE A 338 -0.37 -7.52 23.73
C ILE A 338 -1.63 -7.76 24.55
N SER A 339 -1.76 -7.07 25.67
CA SER A 339 -2.94 -7.20 26.55
C SER A 339 -4.10 -6.34 26.06
N VAL A 340 -5.32 -6.67 26.51
CA VAL A 340 -6.55 -5.89 26.25
C VAL A 340 -6.42 -4.47 26.80
N GLU A 341 -5.93 -4.37 28.04
CA GLU A 341 -5.78 -3.09 28.75
C GLU A 341 -4.85 -2.14 27.99
N SER A 342 -3.77 -2.69 27.40
CA SER A 342 -2.84 -1.89 26.62
C SER A 342 -3.47 -1.35 25.33
N VAL A 343 -4.34 -2.14 24.68
CA VAL A 343 -5.07 -1.72 23.45
C VAL A 343 -6.13 -0.68 23.80
N ILE A 344 -6.89 -0.90 24.89
CA ILE A 344 -7.89 0.06 25.39
C ILE A 344 -7.21 1.39 25.75
N ALA A 345 -6.15 1.35 26.54
CA ALA A 345 -5.42 2.56 26.93
C ALA A 345 -4.86 3.33 25.70
N ALA A 346 -4.36 2.60 24.71
CA ALA A 346 -3.87 3.21 23.48
C ALA A 346 -5.00 3.82 22.63
N LEU A 347 -6.18 3.20 22.57
CA LEU A 347 -7.34 3.72 21.87
C LEU A 347 -7.90 4.98 22.57
N ASP A 348 -8.01 4.96 23.90
CA ASP A 348 -8.45 6.10 24.70
C ASP A 348 -7.50 7.30 24.54
N ASP A 349 -6.19 7.05 24.61
CA ASP A 349 -5.17 8.09 24.39
C ASP A 349 -5.25 8.64 22.96
N LEU A 350 -5.42 7.78 21.97
CA LEU A 350 -5.53 8.17 20.57
C LEU A 350 -6.76 9.06 20.33
N LEU A 351 -7.94 8.67 20.81
CA LEU A 351 -9.18 9.45 20.65
C LEU A 351 -9.16 10.75 21.47
N ARG A 352 -8.41 10.80 22.57
CA ARG A 352 -8.18 12.03 23.33
C ARG A 352 -7.24 12.98 22.57
N ALA A 353 -6.17 12.45 21.96
CA ALA A 353 -5.21 13.24 21.19
C ALA A 353 -5.77 13.70 19.84
N TYR A 354 -6.65 12.88 19.26
CA TYR A 354 -7.32 13.11 17.95
C TYR A 354 -8.84 12.97 18.13
N PRO A 355 -9.52 13.95 18.74
CA PRO A 355 -10.96 13.87 18.99
C PRO A 355 -11.74 13.70 17.69
N ALA A 356 -12.82 12.90 17.77
CA ALA A 356 -13.73 12.69 16.67
C ALA A 356 -14.29 14.04 16.17
N SER A 357 -14.13 14.30 14.88
CA SER A 357 -14.52 15.56 14.27
C SER A 357 -14.94 15.36 12.81
N VAL A 358 -16.10 15.90 12.45
CA VAL A 358 -16.58 15.91 11.07
C VAL A 358 -15.59 16.67 10.18
N GLY A 359 -15.03 17.78 10.65
CA GLY A 359 -14.02 18.56 9.93
C GLY A 359 -12.77 17.76 9.66
N ALA A 360 -12.19 17.11 10.68
CA ALA A 360 -10.97 16.30 10.51
C ALA A 360 -11.17 15.10 9.56
N ARG A 361 -12.37 14.48 9.57
CA ARG A 361 -12.73 13.43 8.59
C ARG A 361 -12.83 13.99 7.17
N ALA A 362 -13.45 15.15 7.02
CA ALA A 362 -13.58 15.83 5.72
C ALA A 362 -12.21 16.23 5.17
N ASP A 363 -11.34 16.81 5.99
CA ASP A 363 -9.99 17.22 5.58
C ASP A 363 -9.13 16.04 5.11
N ARG A 364 -9.18 14.90 5.82
CA ARG A 364 -8.48 13.69 5.39
C ARG A 364 -9.01 13.14 4.06
N ALA A 365 -10.33 13.13 3.91
CA ALA A 365 -10.96 12.69 2.67
C ALA A 365 -10.59 13.61 1.51
N GLU A 366 -10.63 14.93 1.68
CA GLU A 366 -10.27 15.91 0.66
C GLU A 366 -8.81 15.80 0.23
N GLN A 367 -7.88 15.61 1.17
CA GLN A 367 -6.46 15.41 0.87
C GLN A 367 -6.18 14.15 0.01
N SER A 368 -7.10 13.20 -0.03
CA SER A 368 -6.99 11.96 -0.79
C SER A 368 -7.94 11.89 -1.99
N LEU A 369 -8.78 12.91 -2.21
CA LEU A 369 -9.63 13.01 -3.39
C LEU A 369 -8.80 13.29 -4.65
N SER A 370 -9.18 12.64 -5.74
CA SER A 370 -8.61 12.87 -7.07
C SER A 370 -9.68 12.77 -8.15
N SER A 371 -9.64 13.68 -9.10
CA SER A 371 -10.45 13.61 -10.33
C SER A 371 -9.82 12.73 -11.41
N ILE A 372 -8.61 12.23 -11.19
CA ILE A 372 -7.85 11.40 -12.13
C ILE A 372 -8.34 9.96 -12.05
N ASP A 373 -8.62 9.36 -13.20
CA ASP A 373 -8.84 7.93 -13.35
C ASP A 373 -8.04 7.39 -14.54
N HIS A 374 -6.93 6.72 -14.26
CA HIS A 374 -6.03 6.19 -15.28
C HIS A 374 -6.61 5.00 -16.05
N LEU A 375 -7.69 4.37 -15.57
CA LEU A 375 -8.34 3.26 -16.26
C LEU A 375 -9.43 3.76 -17.22
N ALA A 376 -10.13 4.84 -16.88
CA ALA A 376 -11.13 5.46 -17.76
C ALA A 376 -10.48 6.06 -19.02
N ALA A 377 -9.26 6.58 -18.93
CA ALA A 377 -8.53 7.19 -20.05
C ALA A 377 -7.85 6.17 -21.01
N GLY A 378 -7.91 4.88 -20.73
CA GLY A 378 -7.18 3.82 -21.44
C GLY A 378 -8.03 2.79 -22.17
N ALA A 379 -9.38 2.96 -22.20
CA ALA A 379 -10.31 2.09 -22.93
C ALA A 379 -10.29 2.35 -24.43
#